data_c168c363d04f3c7b4c822d124052f18b
#
_entry.id   c168c363d04f3c7b4c822d124052f18b
#
_cell.length_a   1.000
_cell.length_b   1.000
_cell.length_c   1.000
_cell.angle_alpha   90.00
_cell.angle_beta   90.00
_cell.angle_gamma   90.00
#
_symmetry.space_group_name_H-M   'P 1'
#
loop_
_entity.id
_entity.type
_entity.pdbx_description
1 polymer ?
#
loop_
_entity_poly.entity_id
_entity_poly.type
_entity_poly.pdbx_seq_one_letter_code
_entity_poly.pdbx_strand_id
1 'polypeptide(L)'
;MKKEIIIIALVFALGGSAAAIFLKSGWDKKVAPPQEETGFWENEEKTKLTIENVEFEVEIAQTLTERTKGLADRTDLCSQCGMLFIFEADNYHAFWMKGTFIPLDIIWLDKNWQVVDFTAFAQPQAGRPDEELPIYRPKTPARYVLELPGGTVEKIRGFKVGSQVELER
;
A
#
# COMPACT_ATOMS: atom_id res chain seq x y z
N MET A 1 51.25 -16.99 9.15
CA MET A 1 50.38 -15.92 8.69
C MET A 1 50.45 -15.83 7.17
N LYS A 2 49.53 -16.49 6.48
CA LYS A 2 49.45 -16.41 5.01
C LYS A 2 48.25 -15.54 4.64
N LYS A 3 48.54 -14.45 3.92
CA LYS A 3 47.50 -13.55 3.41
C LYS A 3 46.96 -14.19 2.12
N GLU A 4 45.68 -14.50 2.10
CA GLU A 4 45.00 -14.91 0.88
C GLU A 4 44.53 -13.68 0.13
N ILE A 5 44.99 -13.55 -1.11
CA ILE A 5 44.65 -12.46 -2.03
C ILE A 5 43.42 -12.93 -2.82
N ILE A 6 42.31 -12.27 -2.65
CA ILE A 6 41.11 -12.50 -3.46
C ILE A 6 41.26 -11.70 -4.76
N ILE A 7 41.44 -12.39 -5.88
CA ILE A 7 41.41 -11.78 -7.21
C ILE A 7 39.97 -11.84 -7.73
N ILE A 8 39.34 -10.69 -7.84
CA ILE A 8 38.03 -10.55 -8.52
C ILE A 8 38.33 -10.37 -10.00
N ALA A 9 38.08 -11.41 -10.81
CA ALA A 9 38.14 -11.30 -12.25
C ALA A 9 36.79 -10.82 -12.79
N LEU A 10 36.77 -9.61 -13.31
CA LEU A 10 35.68 -9.06 -14.12
C LEU A 10 35.78 -9.64 -15.52
N VAL A 11 34.85 -10.49 -15.92
CA VAL A 11 34.72 -10.91 -17.30
C VAL A 11 33.47 -10.31 -17.90
N PHE A 12 33.65 -9.30 -18.74
CA PHE A 12 32.65 -8.88 -19.70
C PHE A 12 32.73 -9.80 -20.92
N ALA A 13 31.68 -10.50 -21.25
CA ALA A 13 31.51 -11.15 -22.54
C ALA A 13 30.07 -11.03 -23.02
N LEU A 14 29.97 -10.56 -24.24
CA LEU A 14 28.77 -10.43 -25.07
C LEU A 14 28.16 -11.80 -25.38
N GLY A 15 26.83 -11.88 -25.19
CA GLY A 15 25.94 -12.79 -25.92
C GLY A 15 26.30 -14.27 -25.91
N GLY A 16 25.58 -15.08 -25.13
CA GLY A 16 25.67 -16.53 -25.26
C GLY A 16 25.44 -17.25 -23.94
N SER A 17 24.58 -18.23 -24.01
CA SER A 17 24.21 -19.20 -22.97
C SER A 17 25.30 -19.47 -21.93
N ALA A 18 25.14 -19.04 -20.72
CA ALA A 18 26.07 -19.29 -19.62
C ALA A 18 25.88 -20.70 -19.06
N ALA A 19 26.71 -21.64 -19.51
CA ALA A 19 26.88 -22.90 -18.79
C ALA A 19 27.78 -22.63 -17.56
N ALA A 20 27.20 -22.73 -16.37
CA ALA A 20 27.92 -22.57 -15.10
C ALA A 20 28.87 -23.76 -14.90
N ILE A 21 30.18 -23.50 -14.91
CA ILE A 21 31.19 -24.47 -14.49
C ILE A 21 31.25 -24.43 -12.96
N PHE A 22 30.66 -25.44 -12.30
CA PHE A 22 30.81 -25.67 -10.86
C PHE A 22 32.18 -26.32 -10.59
N LEU A 23 33.09 -25.58 -9.99
CA LEU A 23 34.28 -26.15 -9.37
C LEU A 23 33.88 -26.73 -8.00
N LYS A 24 34.04 -28.04 -7.85
CA LYS A 24 33.85 -28.80 -6.61
C LYS A 24 34.83 -28.32 -5.55
N SER A 25 34.38 -27.53 -4.59
CA SER A 25 35.00 -27.47 -3.27
C SER A 25 33.87 -27.61 -2.24
N GLY A 26 33.97 -28.64 -1.39
CA GLY A 26 32.95 -29.16 -0.50
C GLY A 26 32.24 -28.14 0.40
N TRP A 27 31.08 -27.75 -0.03
CA TRP A 27 30.09 -27.08 0.79
C TRP A 27 28.77 -27.84 0.67
N ASP A 28 28.67 -28.91 1.50
CA ASP A 28 27.42 -29.59 1.77
C ASP A 28 26.55 -28.75 2.72
N LYS A 29 26.08 -27.62 2.23
CA LYS A 29 24.86 -26.99 2.71
C LYS A 29 24.06 -26.60 1.50
N LYS A 30 22.92 -27.27 1.30
CA LYS A 30 21.86 -26.87 0.36
C LYS A 30 21.42 -25.45 0.72
N VAL A 31 22.12 -24.47 0.15
CA VAL A 31 21.55 -23.12 0.03
C VAL A 31 20.53 -23.24 -1.07
N ALA A 32 19.27 -23.27 -0.70
CA ALA A 32 18.20 -23.10 -1.68
C ALA A 32 18.48 -21.83 -2.50
N PRO A 33 18.25 -21.83 -3.81
CA PRO A 33 18.34 -20.60 -4.59
C PRO A 33 17.47 -19.54 -3.93
N PRO A 34 17.85 -18.25 -3.99
CA PRO A 34 16.96 -17.19 -3.56
C PRO A 34 15.62 -17.43 -4.26
N GLN A 35 14.57 -17.64 -3.48
CA GLN A 35 13.22 -17.65 -4.01
C GLN A 35 13.07 -16.28 -4.68
N GLU A 36 12.82 -16.25 -5.98
CA GLU A 36 12.34 -15.05 -6.61
C GLU A 36 11.10 -14.65 -5.81
N GLU A 37 11.17 -13.51 -5.13
CA GLU A 37 10.03 -12.92 -4.44
C GLU A 37 9.02 -12.43 -5.48
N THR A 38 8.45 -13.39 -6.20
CA THR A 38 7.25 -13.17 -6.98
C THR A 38 6.10 -13.21 -6.00
N GLY A 39 5.58 -12.07 -5.66
CA GLY A 39 4.35 -11.97 -4.87
C GLY A 39 4.47 -11.32 -3.51
N PHE A 40 5.08 -10.14 -3.43
CA PHE A 40 4.96 -9.28 -2.25
C PHE A 40 3.49 -8.89 -1.93
N TRP A 41 2.54 -9.34 -2.77
CA TRP A 41 1.12 -8.94 -2.76
C TRP A 41 0.16 -10.06 -2.36
N GLU A 42 0.59 -11.31 -2.21
CA GLU A 42 -0.31 -12.46 -2.07
C GLU A 42 -0.90 -12.70 -0.67
N ASN A 43 -0.59 -11.84 0.32
CA ASN A 43 -1.07 -12.06 1.70
C ASN A 43 -1.61 -10.78 2.35
N GLU A 44 -2.25 -9.91 1.59
CA GLU A 44 -2.94 -8.75 2.16
C GLU A 44 -4.23 -9.23 2.81
N GLU A 45 -4.33 -9.04 4.11
CA GLU A 45 -5.56 -9.31 4.86
C GLU A 45 -6.67 -8.43 4.28
N LYS A 46 -7.76 -9.05 3.86
CA LYS A 46 -8.93 -8.36 3.31
C LYS A 46 -10.11 -8.49 4.23
N THR A 47 -10.97 -7.50 4.20
CA THR A 47 -12.23 -7.51 4.91
C THR A 47 -13.30 -6.82 4.09
N LYS A 48 -14.55 -7.02 4.47
CA LYS A 48 -15.67 -6.30 3.88
C LYS A 48 -16.16 -5.23 4.83
N LEU A 49 -16.57 -4.13 4.27
CA LEU A 49 -17.26 -3.09 5.01
C LEU A 49 -18.43 -2.51 4.20
N THR A 50 -19.38 -1.94 4.90
CA THR A 50 -20.57 -1.34 4.28
C THR A 50 -20.70 0.12 4.71
N ILE A 51 -21.00 0.99 3.74
CA ILE A 51 -21.34 2.40 3.96
C ILE A 51 -22.67 2.66 3.28
N GLU A 52 -23.69 3.10 4.04
CA GLU A 52 -25.03 3.44 3.50
C GLU A 52 -25.58 2.34 2.56
N ASN A 53 -25.43 1.06 2.93
CA ASN A 53 -25.85 -0.13 2.16
C ASN A 53 -25.00 -0.40 0.90
N VAL A 54 -23.84 0.20 0.72
CA VAL A 54 -22.89 -0.14 -0.34
C VAL A 54 -21.74 -0.92 0.26
N GLU A 55 -21.53 -2.16 -0.23
CA GLU A 55 -20.45 -3.06 0.23
C GLU A 55 -19.15 -2.78 -0.52
N PHE A 56 -18.04 -2.83 0.20
CA PHE A 56 -16.67 -2.71 -0.33
C PHE A 56 -15.80 -3.85 0.21
N GLU A 57 -14.94 -4.40 -0.63
CA GLU A 57 -13.85 -5.29 -0.22
C GLU A 57 -12.57 -4.44 -0.08
N VAL A 58 -12.01 -4.38 1.11
CA VAL A 58 -10.85 -3.53 1.39
C VAL A 58 -9.69 -4.34 1.92
N GLU A 59 -8.50 -3.98 1.46
CA GLU A 59 -7.24 -4.46 2.00
C GLU A 59 -6.96 -3.75 3.33
N ILE A 60 -6.30 -4.44 4.27
CA ILE A 60 -5.96 -3.88 5.58
C ILE A 60 -4.51 -3.43 5.59
N ALA A 61 -4.25 -2.19 6.00
CA ALA A 61 -2.94 -1.63 6.25
C ALA A 61 -2.80 -1.27 7.74
N GLN A 62 -2.13 -2.13 8.53
CA GLN A 62 -1.97 -1.94 9.97
C GLN A 62 -0.52 -1.83 10.43
N THR A 63 0.44 -2.32 9.67
CA THR A 63 1.86 -2.12 9.94
C THR A 63 2.36 -0.78 9.39
N LEU A 64 3.49 -0.30 9.89
CA LEU A 64 4.10 0.93 9.37
C LEU A 64 4.44 0.79 7.87
N THR A 65 4.93 -0.37 7.45
CA THR A 65 5.29 -0.64 6.05
C THR A 65 4.07 -0.60 5.14
N GLU A 66 2.98 -1.29 5.51
CA GLU A 66 1.72 -1.29 4.76
C GLU A 66 1.11 0.11 4.66
N ARG A 67 1.04 0.83 5.79
CA ARG A 67 0.53 2.21 5.79
C ARG A 67 1.39 3.17 4.97
N THR A 68 2.71 2.99 4.98
CA THR A 68 3.61 3.84 4.18
C THR A 68 3.44 3.58 2.69
N LYS A 69 3.20 2.35 2.30
CA LYS A 69 2.98 1.97 0.92
C LYS A 69 1.58 2.36 0.45
N GLY A 70 0.54 2.04 1.21
CA GLY A 70 -0.83 2.29 0.83
C GLY A 70 -1.15 1.79 -0.58
N LEU A 71 -1.85 2.59 -1.37
CA LEU A 71 -2.21 2.33 -2.77
C LEU A 71 -1.17 2.86 -3.78
N ALA A 72 0.07 3.14 -3.35
CA ALA A 72 1.14 3.55 -4.25
C ALA A 72 1.42 2.46 -5.32
N ASP A 73 1.87 2.91 -6.50
CA ASP A 73 2.19 2.10 -7.68
C ASP A 73 1.00 1.39 -8.34
N ARG A 74 -0.22 1.60 -7.85
CA ARG A 74 -1.43 1.06 -8.49
C ARG A 74 -1.90 1.97 -9.62
N THR A 75 -2.21 1.35 -10.74
CA THR A 75 -2.73 2.02 -11.95
C THR A 75 -4.24 1.88 -12.08
N ASP A 76 -4.84 0.97 -11.32
CA ASP A 76 -6.27 0.73 -11.27
C ASP A 76 -6.72 0.27 -9.87
N LEU A 77 -8.00 0.39 -9.60
CA LEU A 77 -8.67 -0.11 -8.42
C LEU A 77 -10.13 -0.38 -8.79
N CYS A 78 -10.64 -1.56 -8.45
CA CYS A 78 -12.02 -1.90 -8.76
C CYS A 78 -13.01 -0.96 -8.05
N SER A 79 -14.21 -0.79 -8.59
CA SER A 79 -15.19 0.21 -8.10
C SER A 79 -15.66 -0.03 -6.65
N GLN A 80 -15.55 -1.25 -6.15
CA GLN A 80 -15.90 -1.65 -4.79
C GLN A 80 -14.68 -2.16 -4.00
N CYS A 81 -13.47 -1.82 -4.45
CA CYS A 81 -12.24 -2.09 -3.73
C CYS A 81 -11.74 -0.86 -3.00
N GLY A 82 -10.89 -1.04 -1.99
CA GLY A 82 -10.27 0.03 -1.25
C GLY A 82 -9.16 -0.46 -0.34
N MET A 83 -8.69 0.46 0.51
CA MET A 83 -7.74 0.13 1.57
C MET A 83 -8.15 0.79 2.88
N LEU A 84 -8.15 0.00 3.95
CA LEU A 84 -8.46 0.43 5.30
C LEU A 84 -7.17 0.52 6.12
N PHE A 85 -6.80 1.72 6.51
CA PHE A 85 -5.66 1.99 7.38
C PHE A 85 -6.10 1.98 8.84
N ILE A 86 -5.46 1.14 9.64
CA ILE A 86 -5.75 0.98 11.07
C ILE A 86 -4.63 1.60 11.88
N PHE A 87 -4.98 2.50 12.80
CA PHE A 87 -4.02 3.13 13.70
C PHE A 87 -4.31 2.78 15.16
N GLU A 88 -3.27 2.75 15.99
CA GLU A 88 -3.38 2.39 17.41
C GLU A 88 -4.04 3.48 18.25
N ALA A 89 -3.94 4.74 17.82
CA ALA A 89 -4.47 5.89 18.53
C ALA A 89 -5.17 6.88 17.60
N ASP A 90 -6.14 7.62 18.16
CA ASP A 90 -6.80 8.71 17.45
C ASP A 90 -5.81 9.85 17.22
N ASN A 91 -5.70 10.32 15.99
CA ASN A 91 -4.82 11.42 15.61
C ASN A 91 -5.32 12.11 14.32
N TYR A 92 -4.69 13.24 13.98
CA TYR A 92 -4.87 13.93 12.69
C TYR A 92 -4.00 13.25 11.61
N HIS A 93 -4.35 11.99 11.29
CA HIS A 93 -3.59 11.19 10.34
C HIS A 93 -3.54 11.87 8.97
N ALA A 94 -2.33 12.25 8.57
CA ALA A 94 -2.07 12.93 7.32
C ALA A 94 -1.85 11.93 6.19
N PHE A 95 -2.43 12.22 5.02
CA PHE A 95 -2.29 11.43 3.81
C PHE A 95 -1.79 12.29 2.66
N TRP A 96 -1.17 11.68 1.68
CA TRP A 96 -0.68 12.28 0.45
C TRP A 96 -0.85 11.31 -0.72
N MET A 97 -0.78 11.83 -1.94
CA MET A 97 -0.93 11.03 -3.15
C MET A 97 0.44 10.64 -3.76
N LYS A 98 1.48 10.43 -2.92
CA LYS A 98 2.82 10.06 -3.39
C LYS A 98 2.79 8.68 -4.04
N GLY A 99 3.28 8.60 -5.29
CA GLY A 99 3.32 7.34 -6.04
C GLY A 99 1.95 6.78 -6.41
N THR A 100 0.85 7.51 -6.14
CA THR A 100 -0.51 7.08 -6.47
C THR A 100 -0.89 7.60 -7.85
N PHE A 101 -1.32 6.69 -8.75
CA PHE A 101 -1.65 7.02 -10.14
C PHE A 101 -3.15 7.13 -10.41
N ILE A 102 -3.97 6.81 -9.43
CA ILE A 102 -5.44 6.84 -9.49
C ILE A 102 -6.00 7.90 -8.55
N PRO A 103 -7.09 8.59 -8.89
CA PRO A 103 -7.76 9.49 -7.95
C PRO A 103 -8.40 8.67 -6.82
N LEU A 104 -8.38 9.21 -5.59
CA LEU A 104 -8.92 8.55 -4.41
C LEU A 104 -9.88 9.46 -3.63
N ASP A 105 -10.88 8.84 -3.00
CA ASP A 105 -11.62 9.43 -1.90
C ASP A 105 -10.96 9.00 -0.60
N ILE A 106 -10.56 9.94 0.24
CA ILE A 106 -9.91 9.70 1.53
C ILE A 106 -10.93 10.00 2.63
N ILE A 107 -11.30 9.00 3.43
CA ILE A 107 -12.37 9.07 4.43
C ILE A 107 -11.76 8.79 5.80
N TRP A 108 -11.89 9.72 6.74
CA TRP A 108 -11.43 9.56 8.12
C TRP A 108 -12.58 9.11 9.01
N LEU A 109 -12.34 8.07 9.83
CA LEU A 109 -13.32 7.46 10.72
C LEU A 109 -12.82 7.54 12.16
N ASP A 110 -13.75 7.80 13.08
CA ASP A 110 -13.46 7.71 14.51
C ASP A 110 -13.37 6.24 15.00
N LYS A 111 -13.12 6.07 16.29
CA LYS A 111 -13.08 4.73 16.93
C LYS A 111 -14.43 4.00 16.92
N ASN A 112 -15.54 4.69 16.68
CA ASN A 112 -16.88 4.12 16.58
C ASN A 112 -17.29 3.87 15.13
N TRP A 113 -16.33 3.99 14.18
CA TRP A 113 -16.57 3.81 12.75
C TRP A 113 -17.49 4.85 12.12
N GLN A 114 -17.60 6.03 12.71
CA GLN A 114 -18.31 7.15 12.10
C GLN A 114 -17.38 8.02 11.26
N VAL A 115 -17.84 8.45 10.10
CA VAL A 115 -17.13 9.41 9.24
C VAL A 115 -17.00 10.74 9.99
N VAL A 116 -15.78 11.17 10.26
CA VAL A 116 -15.49 12.46 10.92
C VAL A 116 -15.04 13.54 9.94
N ASP A 117 -14.45 13.15 8.83
CA ASP A 117 -14.08 14.03 7.72
C ASP A 117 -13.84 13.22 6.45
N PHE A 118 -13.80 13.86 5.29
CA PHE A 118 -13.40 13.23 4.05
C PHE A 118 -12.87 14.25 3.03
N THR A 119 -12.02 13.77 2.11
CA THR A 119 -11.61 14.49 0.91
C THR A 119 -12.06 13.66 -0.28
N ALA A 120 -13.00 14.21 -1.05
CA ALA A 120 -13.42 13.58 -2.30
C ALA A 120 -12.44 13.89 -3.43
N PHE A 121 -12.20 12.90 -4.28
CA PHE A 121 -11.49 13.02 -5.54
C PHE A 121 -10.09 13.63 -5.42
N ALA A 122 -9.29 13.20 -4.42
CA ALA A 122 -7.88 13.57 -4.30
C ALA A 122 -7.14 13.13 -5.58
N GLN A 123 -6.54 14.10 -6.28
CA GLN A 123 -5.93 13.89 -7.59
C GLN A 123 -4.55 13.25 -7.48
N PRO A 124 -4.18 12.32 -8.38
CA PRO A 124 -2.81 11.86 -8.54
C PRO A 124 -1.85 13.04 -8.75
N GLN A 125 -0.65 12.92 -8.16
CA GLN A 125 0.37 13.96 -8.21
C GLN A 125 1.67 13.44 -8.84
N ALA A 126 1.55 12.54 -9.81
CA ALA A 126 2.71 11.93 -10.47
C ALA A 126 3.69 12.98 -11.02
N GLY A 127 4.98 12.76 -10.77
CA GLY A 127 6.06 13.64 -11.25
C GLY A 127 6.28 14.93 -10.45
N ARG A 128 5.52 15.20 -9.39
CA ARG A 128 5.80 16.32 -8.48
C ARG A 128 6.86 15.95 -7.45
N PRO A 129 7.75 16.87 -7.06
CA PRO A 129 8.62 16.70 -5.91
C PRO A 129 7.81 16.47 -4.61
N ASP A 130 8.35 15.68 -3.69
CA ASP A 130 7.66 15.33 -2.45
C ASP A 130 7.23 16.55 -1.63
N GLU A 131 8.05 17.60 -1.61
CA GLU A 131 7.80 18.85 -0.90
C GLU A 131 6.66 19.69 -1.47
N GLU A 132 6.25 19.41 -2.70
CA GLU A 132 5.12 20.09 -3.38
C GLU A 132 3.82 19.29 -3.31
N LEU A 133 3.85 18.08 -2.74
CA LEU A 133 2.67 17.25 -2.67
C LEU A 133 1.66 17.80 -1.66
N PRO A 134 0.37 17.92 -2.03
CA PRO A 134 -0.69 18.27 -1.10
C PRO A 134 -0.76 17.25 0.05
N ILE A 135 -0.91 17.75 1.26
CA ILE A 135 -1.13 16.93 2.45
C ILE A 135 -2.61 17.09 2.86
N TYR A 136 -3.33 15.98 2.84
CA TYR A 136 -4.71 15.89 3.29
C TYR A 136 -4.76 15.51 4.77
N ARG A 137 -5.53 16.25 5.56
CA ARG A 137 -5.67 16.02 7.01
C ARG A 137 -7.12 16.19 7.43
N PRO A 138 -7.61 15.39 8.37
CA PRO A 138 -8.95 15.58 8.92
C PRO A 138 -8.99 16.80 9.84
N LYS A 139 -10.18 17.38 10.00
CA LYS A 139 -10.44 18.46 10.98
C LYS A 139 -10.61 17.93 12.40
N THR A 140 -10.87 16.64 12.53
CA THR A 140 -11.11 15.95 13.81
C THR A 140 -10.21 14.72 13.88
N PRO A 141 -9.66 14.33 15.05
CA PRO A 141 -8.90 13.11 15.20
C PRO A 141 -9.67 11.89 14.73
N ALA A 142 -8.98 10.98 14.04
CA ALA A 142 -9.52 9.74 13.50
C ALA A 142 -8.72 8.54 13.98
N ARG A 143 -9.35 7.37 14.06
CA ARG A 143 -8.74 6.09 14.37
C ARG A 143 -8.41 5.29 13.11
N TYR A 144 -9.25 5.42 12.07
CA TYR A 144 -9.12 4.71 10.82
C TYR A 144 -9.16 5.69 9.66
N VAL A 145 -8.55 5.28 8.55
CA VAL A 145 -8.69 5.98 7.27
C VAL A 145 -9.05 4.97 6.20
N LEU A 146 -10.03 5.28 5.39
CA LEU A 146 -10.48 4.44 4.29
C LEU A 146 -10.22 5.18 2.98
N GLU A 147 -9.48 4.55 2.09
CA GLU A 147 -9.27 5.00 0.72
C GLU A 147 -10.13 4.17 -0.23
N LEU A 148 -10.92 4.87 -1.04
CA LEU A 148 -11.78 4.29 -2.09
C LEU A 148 -11.46 4.97 -3.44
N PRO A 149 -11.87 4.38 -4.59
CA PRO A 149 -11.72 5.04 -5.89
C PRO A 149 -12.37 6.41 -5.89
N GLY A 150 -11.67 7.40 -6.48
CA GLY A 150 -12.14 8.79 -6.52
C GLY A 150 -13.53 8.95 -7.12
N GLY A 151 -14.38 9.73 -6.46
CA GLY A 151 -15.79 9.95 -6.82
C GLY A 151 -16.74 8.83 -6.33
N THR A 152 -16.28 7.93 -5.47
CA THR A 152 -17.14 6.91 -4.85
C THR A 152 -18.10 7.55 -3.87
N VAL A 153 -17.63 8.46 -3.00
CA VAL A 153 -18.48 9.11 -1.99
C VAL A 153 -19.63 9.91 -2.59
N GLU A 154 -19.44 10.47 -3.79
CA GLU A 154 -20.48 11.20 -4.52
C GLU A 154 -21.60 10.29 -5.05
N LYS A 155 -21.30 9.01 -5.27
CA LYS A 155 -22.26 8.00 -5.76
C LYS A 155 -23.01 7.32 -4.61
N ILE A 156 -22.51 7.37 -3.39
CA ILE A 156 -23.17 6.79 -2.21
C ILE A 156 -24.28 7.73 -1.74
N ARG A 157 -25.52 7.34 -1.97
CA ARG A 157 -26.66 8.14 -1.57
C ARG A 157 -26.75 8.31 -0.05
N GLY A 158 -26.69 9.54 0.43
CA GLY A 158 -26.79 9.85 1.86
C GLY A 158 -25.44 9.94 2.57
N PHE A 159 -24.32 9.68 1.88
CA PHE A 159 -22.98 9.81 2.46
C PHE A 159 -22.72 11.25 2.97
N LYS A 160 -22.22 11.35 4.18
CA LYS A 160 -21.87 12.62 4.84
C LYS A 160 -20.97 12.37 6.07
N VAL A 161 -20.43 13.43 6.66
CA VAL A 161 -19.89 13.38 8.01
C VAL A 161 -20.98 12.90 8.97
N GLY A 162 -20.66 11.90 9.80
CA GLY A 162 -21.60 11.20 10.66
C GLY A 162 -22.18 9.91 10.08
N SER A 163 -21.95 9.60 8.78
CA SER A 163 -22.31 8.29 8.23
C SER A 163 -21.58 7.18 8.98
N GLN A 164 -22.28 6.07 9.20
CA GLN A 164 -21.74 4.89 9.87
C GLN A 164 -21.11 3.94 8.86
N VAL A 165 -19.92 3.43 9.19
CA VAL A 165 -19.26 2.34 8.47
C VAL A 165 -19.43 1.07 9.31
N GLU A 166 -19.86 -0.01 8.69
CA GLU A 166 -20.04 -1.31 9.32
C GLU A 166 -18.98 -2.27 8.78
N LEU A 167 -18.19 -2.86 9.67
CA LEU A 167 -17.18 -3.86 9.31
C LEU A 167 -17.79 -5.25 9.44
N GLU A 168 -17.69 -6.09 8.41
CA GLU A 168 -18.02 -7.51 8.54
C GLU A 168 -16.97 -8.18 9.45
N ARG A 169 -17.47 -8.95 10.43
CA ARG A 169 -16.64 -9.74 11.37
C ARG A 169 -16.59 -11.19 10.97
#